data_00ec8c60f67a2d646333d50a40de6800
#
_entry.id   00ec8c60f67a2d646333d50a40de6800
#
_cell.length_a   1.000
_cell.length_b   1.000
_cell.length_c   1.000
_cell.angle_alpha   90.00
_cell.angle_beta   90.00
_cell.angle_gamma   90.00
#
_symmetry.space_group_name_H-M   'P 1'
#
loop_
_entity.id
_entity.type
_entity.pdbx_description
1 polymer ?
#
loop_
_entity_poly.entity_id
_entity_poly.type
_entity_poly.pdbx_seq_one_letter_code
_entity_poly.pdbx_strand_id
1 'polypeptide(L)'
;MTLSRSIHEIVWALFFVSVFGLGALAGIFSIAVRSVGFIAKMSAEAIEDINPGPIEAIRSTGANGFQVLIFGIIPQVIPQVLSVIIFEWEINIRRAAILGLVGAGGLGLVFFRQMNTFNFHGVTAVNTAILGIIVIGEVV
;
A
#
# COMPACT_ATOMS: atom_id res chain seq x y z
N MET A 1 11.89 11.20 2.36
CA MET A 1 10.86 10.24 1.90
C MET A 1 11.21 9.50 0.59
N THR A 2 12.24 9.89 -0.12
CA THR A 2 12.70 9.23 -1.36
C THR A 2 13.32 7.84 -1.13
N LEU A 3 14.05 7.63 -0.03
CA LEU A 3 14.77 6.37 0.24
C LEU A 3 13.85 5.15 0.36
N SER A 4 12.71 5.26 1.05
CA SER A 4 11.79 4.12 1.22
C SER A 4 11.11 3.68 -0.09
N ARG A 5 11.08 4.55 -1.10
CA ARG A 5 10.51 4.27 -2.44
C ARG A 5 11.54 3.81 -3.46
N SER A 6 12.80 4.22 -3.29
CA SER A 6 13.90 3.84 -4.19
C SER A 6 14.33 2.38 -4.00
N ILE A 7 14.04 1.81 -2.82
CA ILE A 7 14.37 0.43 -2.50
C ILE A 7 13.15 -0.44 -2.77
N HIS A 8 13.34 -1.52 -3.55
CA HIS A 8 12.27 -2.46 -3.85
C HIS A 8 11.81 -3.19 -2.58
N GLU A 9 10.51 -3.46 -2.45
CA GLU A 9 9.94 -4.10 -1.25
C GLU A 9 10.58 -5.44 -0.88
N ILE A 10 11.11 -6.18 -1.84
CA ILE A 10 11.82 -7.45 -1.59
C ILE A 10 13.07 -7.22 -0.74
N VAL A 11 13.79 -6.12 -0.96
CA VAL A 11 14.99 -5.78 -0.16
C VAL A 11 14.58 -5.46 1.29
N TRP A 12 13.50 -4.72 1.48
CA TRP A 12 12.92 -4.51 2.81
C TRP A 12 12.45 -5.81 3.45
N ALA A 13 11.83 -6.70 2.67
CA ALA A 13 11.42 -8.00 3.18
C ALA A 13 12.60 -8.83 3.65
N LEU A 14 13.67 -8.91 2.87
CA LEU A 14 14.90 -9.64 3.25
C LEU A 14 15.56 -9.02 4.48
N PHE A 15 15.60 -7.70 4.58
CA PHE A 15 16.09 -7.01 5.77
C PHE A 15 15.27 -7.37 7.01
N PHE A 16 13.95 -7.29 6.93
CA PHE A 16 13.09 -7.62 8.08
C PHE A 16 13.09 -9.12 8.40
N VAL A 17 13.22 -9.99 7.40
CA VAL A 17 13.40 -11.42 7.61
C VAL A 17 14.71 -11.70 8.36
N SER A 18 15.79 -10.98 8.08
CA SER A 18 17.05 -11.15 8.80
C SER A 18 16.99 -10.68 10.26
N VAL A 19 16.12 -9.71 10.57
CA VAL A 19 15.95 -9.15 11.93
C VAL A 19 14.93 -9.94 12.75
N PHE A 20 13.76 -10.24 12.18
CA PHE A 20 12.63 -10.87 12.88
C PHE A 20 12.49 -12.37 12.60
N GLY A 21 13.29 -12.90 11.68
CA GLY A 21 13.15 -14.27 11.19
C GLY A 21 12.07 -14.40 10.12
N LEU A 22 11.94 -15.63 9.61
CA LEU A 22 10.91 -15.99 8.63
C LEU A 22 9.53 -15.89 9.26
N GLY A 23 8.62 -15.10 8.67
CA GLY A 23 7.25 -15.00 9.16
C GLY A 23 6.47 -13.79 8.67
N ALA A 24 5.19 -13.77 8.99
CA ALA A 24 4.26 -12.71 8.57
C ALA A 24 4.66 -11.30 9.06
N LEU A 25 5.33 -11.19 10.21
CA LEU A 25 5.78 -9.90 10.73
C LEU A 25 6.75 -9.20 9.78
N ALA A 26 7.72 -9.92 9.23
CA ALA A 26 8.67 -9.37 8.26
C ALA A 26 7.95 -8.83 7.00
N GLY A 27 6.94 -9.56 6.51
CA GLY A 27 6.11 -9.13 5.39
C GLY A 27 5.31 -7.87 5.68
N ILE A 28 4.65 -7.82 6.83
CA ILE A 28 3.85 -6.66 7.27
C ILE A 28 4.72 -5.40 7.36
N PHE A 29 5.88 -5.47 8.00
CA PHE A 29 6.77 -4.32 8.12
C PHE A 29 7.34 -3.85 6.79
N SER A 30 7.69 -4.77 5.88
CA SER A 30 8.19 -4.39 4.54
C SER A 30 7.13 -3.67 3.70
N ILE A 31 5.90 -4.16 3.69
CA ILE A 31 4.77 -3.48 3.03
C ILE A 31 4.50 -2.14 3.71
N ALA A 32 4.43 -2.08 5.04
CA ALA A 32 4.10 -0.88 5.79
C ALA A 32 5.08 0.27 5.52
N VAL A 33 6.39 0.03 5.59
CA VAL A 33 7.42 1.05 5.32
C VAL A 33 7.27 1.65 3.92
N ARG A 34 7.01 0.80 2.92
CA ARG A 34 6.82 1.25 1.55
C ARG A 34 5.50 2.00 1.36
N SER A 35 4.38 1.46 1.90
CA SER A 35 3.05 2.07 1.77
C SER A 35 2.97 3.44 2.43
N VAL A 36 3.54 3.60 3.63
CA VAL A 36 3.61 4.92 4.29
C VAL A 36 4.36 5.93 3.42
N GLY A 37 5.51 5.54 2.84
CA GLY A 37 6.26 6.43 1.95
C GLY A 37 5.51 6.80 0.67
N PHE A 38 4.75 5.86 0.11
CA PHE A 38 3.96 6.07 -1.09
C PHE A 38 2.74 6.98 -0.82
N ILE A 39 1.92 6.63 0.17
CA ILE A 39 0.72 7.41 0.54
C ILE A 39 1.11 8.84 0.93
N ALA A 40 2.17 9.02 1.73
CA ALA A 40 2.62 10.34 2.13
C ALA A 40 3.05 11.21 0.94
N LYS A 41 3.72 10.64 -0.06
CA LYS A 41 4.11 11.40 -1.25
C LYS A 41 2.90 11.75 -2.12
N MET A 42 2.03 10.78 -2.41
CA MET A 42 0.83 11.01 -3.23
C MET A 42 -0.11 12.01 -2.56
N SER A 43 -0.21 11.96 -1.21
CA SER A 43 -0.99 12.96 -0.46
C SER A 43 -0.38 14.36 -0.54
N ALA A 44 0.94 14.47 -0.53
CA ALA A 44 1.62 15.76 -0.71
C ALA A 44 1.38 16.34 -2.11
N GLU A 45 1.49 15.51 -3.15
CA GLU A 45 1.18 15.89 -4.53
C GLU A 45 -0.30 16.31 -4.67
N ALA A 46 -1.23 15.60 -4.02
CA ALA A 46 -2.64 15.97 -4.01
C ALA A 46 -2.90 17.35 -3.35
N ILE A 47 -2.09 17.73 -2.35
CA ILE A 47 -2.17 19.04 -1.71
C ILE A 47 -1.57 20.14 -2.61
N GLU A 48 -0.53 19.83 -3.37
CA GLU A 48 0.09 20.77 -4.30
C GLU A 48 -0.81 21.08 -5.52
N ASP A 49 -1.62 20.11 -5.95
CA ASP A 49 -2.49 20.17 -7.12
C ASP A 49 -3.89 20.74 -6.86
N ILE A 50 -4.18 21.23 -5.64
CA ILE A 50 -5.51 21.79 -5.31
C ILE A 50 -5.84 23.05 -6.13
N ASN A 51 -7.12 23.18 -6.49
CA ASN A 51 -7.60 24.37 -7.18
C ASN A 51 -7.60 25.59 -6.22
N PRO A 52 -6.90 26.69 -6.56
CA PRO A 52 -6.88 27.89 -5.72
C PRO A 52 -8.21 28.63 -5.67
N GLY A 53 -9.07 28.49 -6.68
CA GLY A 53 -10.31 29.25 -6.78
C GLY A 53 -11.23 29.15 -5.55
N PRO A 54 -11.60 27.95 -5.07
CA PRO A 54 -12.39 27.81 -3.85
C PRO A 54 -11.70 28.39 -2.61
N ILE A 55 -10.37 28.33 -2.55
CA ILE A 55 -9.57 28.87 -1.44
C ILE A 55 -9.65 30.39 -1.42
N GLU A 56 -9.49 31.03 -2.55
CA GLU A 56 -9.59 32.48 -2.71
C GLU A 56 -11.01 32.98 -2.42
N ALA A 57 -12.03 32.26 -2.89
CA ALA A 57 -13.42 32.57 -2.58
C ALA A 57 -13.72 32.56 -1.08
N ILE A 58 -13.22 31.58 -0.35
CA ILE A 58 -13.38 31.51 1.11
C ILE A 58 -12.58 32.62 1.81
N ARG A 59 -11.38 32.94 1.35
CA ARG A 59 -10.58 34.03 1.90
C ARG A 59 -11.26 35.39 1.70
N SER A 60 -11.91 35.61 0.58
CA SER A 60 -12.62 36.89 0.30
C SER A 60 -13.80 37.17 1.23
N THR A 61 -14.33 36.12 1.90
CA THR A 61 -15.36 36.27 2.95
C THR A 61 -14.80 36.69 4.31
N GLY A 62 -13.47 36.90 4.44
CA GLY A 62 -12.83 37.24 5.70
C GLY A 62 -12.50 36.03 6.58
N ALA A 63 -12.53 34.79 6.02
CA ALA A 63 -12.24 33.58 6.74
C ALA A 63 -10.79 33.52 7.23
N ASN A 64 -10.58 33.02 8.45
CA ASN A 64 -9.25 32.81 8.98
C ASN A 64 -8.59 31.54 8.36
N GLY A 65 -7.26 31.37 8.55
CA GLY A 65 -6.50 30.28 7.93
C GLY A 65 -7.04 28.89 8.28
N PHE A 66 -7.58 28.68 9.48
CA PHE A 66 -8.17 27.40 9.90
C PHE A 66 -9.49 27.09 9.17
N GLN A 67 -10.31 28.11 8.95
CA GLN A 67 -11.53 27.97 8.17
C GLN A 67 -11.24 27.69 6.69
N VAL A 68 -10.22 28.33 6.13
CA VAL A 68 -9.73 28.06 4.77
C VAL A 68 -9.25 26.60 4.65
N LEU A 69 -8.53 26.09 5.65
CA LEU A 69 -8.08 24.69 5.67
C LEU A 69 -9.27 23.72 5.66
N ILE A 70 -10.24 23.91 6.57
CA ILE A 70 -11.37 22.99 6.72
C ILE A 70 -12.33 23.04 5.53
N PHE A 71 -12.65 24.22 5.03
CA PHE A 71 -13.69 24.38 4.02
C PHE A 71 -13.15 24.49 2.58
N GLY A 72 -11.89 24.88 2.41
CA GLY A 72 -11.25 25.05 1.10
C GLY A 72 -10.33 23.90 0.70
N ILE A 73 -9.45 23.46 1.59
CA ILE A 73 -8.39 22.50 1.27
C ILE A 73 -8.84 21.07 1.52
N ILE A 74 -9.29 20.76 2.72
CA ILE A 74 -9.63 19.39 3.13
C ILE A 74 -10.66 18.74 2.20
N PRO A 75 -11.76 19.40 1.78
CA PRO A 75 -12.74 18.77 0.89
C PRO A 75 -12.20 18.41 -0.49
N GLN A 76 -11.17 19.10 -0.97
CA GLN A 76 -10.53 18.80 -2.23
C GLN A 76 -9.52 17.64 -2.10
N VAL A 77 -8.79 17.57 -0.99
CA VAL A 77 -7.72 16.60 -0.76
C VAL A 77 -8.25 15.22 -0.34
N ILE A 78 -9.30 15.15 0.49
CA ILE A 78 -9.83 13.89 1.02
C ILE A 78 -10.18 12.89 -0.09
N PRO A 79 -10.92 13.23 -1.15
CA PRO A 79 -11.27 12.25 -2.18
C PRO A 79 -10.04 11.68 -2.90
N GLN A 80 -9.03 12.50 -3.14
CA GLN A 80 -7.78 12.07 -3.77
C GLN A 80 -6.98 11.14 -2.85
N VAL A 81 -6.84 11.49 -1.58
CA VAL A 81 -6.15 10.66 -0.58
C VAL A 81 -6.86 9.33 -0.39
N LEU A 82 -8.19 9.30 -0.34
CA LEU A 82 -8.95 8.06 -0.25
C LEU A 82 -8.73 7.17 -1.47
N SER A 83 -8.71 7.73 -2.68
CA SER A 83 -8.40 6.99 -3.90
C SER A 83 -6.99 6.38 -3.87
N VAL A 84 -6.00 7.11 -3.36
CA VAL A 84 -4.62 6.60 -3.18
C VAL A 84 -4.57 5.46 -2.17
N ILE A 85 -5.32 5.56 -1.06
CA ILE A 85 -5.36 4.50 -0.03
C ILE A 85 -6.00 3.23 -0.60
N ILE A 86 -7.11 3.34 -1.33
CA ILE A 86 -7.78 2.20 -1.97
C ILE A 86 -6.86 1.54 -3.00
N PHE A 87 -6.21 2.34 -3.84
CA PHE A 87 -5.25 1.85 -4.82
C PHE A 87 -4.06 1.13 -4.17
N GLU A 88 -3.51 1.69 -3.10
CA GLU A 88 -2.40 1.04 -2.38
C GLU A 88 -2.86 -0.26 -1.67
N TRP A 89 -4.09 -0.29 -1.17
CA TRP A 89 -4.69 -1.52 -0.63
C TRP A 89 -4.71 -2.65 -1.66
N GLU A 90 -5.23 -2.39 -2.86
CA GLU A 90 -5.29 -3.36 -3.96
C GLU A 90 -3.89 -3.88 -4.34
N ILE A 91 -2.93 -2.96 -4.49
CA ILE A 91 -1.55 -3.33 -4.82
C ILE A 91 -0.91 -4.16 -3.71
N ASN A 92 -1.18 -3.85 -2.44
CA ASN A 92 -0.60 -4.57 -1.30
C ASN A 92 -1.08 -6.03 -1.22
N ILE A 93 -2.31 -6.33 -1.65
CA ILE A 93 -2.80 -7.72 -1.78
C ILE A 93 -1.91 -8.51 -2.75
N ARG A 94 -1.59 -7.95 -3.91
CA ARG A 94 -0.72 -8.58 -4.91
C ARG A 94 0.71 -8.75 -4.40
N ARG A 95 1.26 -7.73 -3.73
CA ARG A 95 2.61 -7.75 -3.15
C ARG A 95 2.75 -8.77 -2.02
N ALA A 96 1.73 -8.93 -1.19
CA ALA A 96 1.74 -9.90 -0.11
C ALA A 96 1.96 -11.33 -0.62
N ALA A 97 1.42 -11.69 -1.79
CA ALA A 97 1.65 -12.98 -2.43
C ALA A 97 3.12 -13.16 -2.83
N ILE A 98 3.76 -12.14 -3.39
CA ILE A 98 5.18 -12.19 -3.82
C ILE A 98 6.11 -12.24 -2.61
N LEU A 99 5.85 -11.47 -1.56
CA LEU A 99 6.70 -11.44 -0.37
C LEU A 99 6.76 -12.79 0.37
N GLY A 100 5.73 -13.60 0.22
CA GLY A 100 5.73 -14.97 0.74
C GLY A 100 6.83 -15.86 0.14
N LEU A 101 7.28 -15.61 -1.11
CA LEU A 101 8.35 -16.33 -1.77
C LEU A 101 9.72 -16.12 -1.09
N VAL A 102 9.93 -14.97 -0.48
CA VAL A 102 11.18 -14.65 0.26
C VAL A 102 11.08 -14.97 1.75
N GLY A 103 10.06 -15.75 2.14
CA GLY A 103 9.91 -16.18 3.54
C GLY A 103 9.20 -15.19 4.45
N ALA A 104 8.61 -14.13 3.89
CA ALA A 104 7.87 -13.13 4.65
C ALA A 104 6.44 -13.57 5.06
N GLY A 105 6.17 -14.88 5.02
CA GLY A 105 4.92 -15.47 5.51
C GLY A 105 3.77 -15.46 4.48
N GLY A 106 2.54 -15.75 4.98
CA GLY A 106 1.33 -15.72 4.18
C GLY A 106 1.19 -16.89 3.18
N LEU A 107 0.26 -16.75 2.25
CA LEU A 107 -0.03 -17.78 1.22
C LEU A 107 1.16 -18.03 0.29
N GLY A 108 1.98 -17.03 0.03
CA GLY A 108 3.18 -17.19 -0.79
C GLY A 108 4.22 -18.12 -0.15
N LEU A 109 4.36 -18.14 1.17
CA LEU A 109 5.22 -19.11 1.85
C LEU A 109 4.68 -20.54 1.71
N VAL A 110 3.36 -20.72 1.78
CA VAL A 110 2.72 -22.01 1.56
C VAL A 110 2.94 -22.48 0.12
N PHE A 111 2.78 -21.59 -0.86
CA PHE A 111 3.07 -21.84 -2.27
C PHE A 111 4.52 -22.33 -2.45
N PHE A 112 5.49 -21.60 -1.90
CA PHE A 112 6.91 -21.95 -2.01
C PHE A 112 7.22 -23.31 -1.37
N ARG A 113 6.59 -23.62 -0.22
CA ARG A 113 6.74 -24.91 0.45
C ARG A 113 6.18 -26.05 -0.38
N GLN A 114 5.00 -25.88 -1.02
CA GLN A 114 4.40 -26.88 -1.90
C GLN A 114 5.24 -27.08 -3.18
N MET A 115 5.82 -26.03 -3.73
CA MET A 115 6.75 -26.11 -4.86
C MET A 115 7.98 -26.95 -4.53
N ASN A 116 8.61 -26.71 -3.37
CA ASN A 116 9.80 -27.42 -2.93
C ASN A 116 9.54 -28.93 -2.65
N THR A 117 8.32 -29.30 -2.35
CA THR A 117 7.90 -30.70 -2.17
C THR A 117 7.36 -31.35 -3.46
N PHE A 118 7.43 -30.64 -4.60
CA PHE A 118 6.89 -31.07 -5.89
C PHE A 118 5.40 -31.47 -5.84
N ASN A 119 4.65 -30.93 -4.88
CA ASN A 119 3.22 -31.19 -4.75
C ASN A 119 2.41 -30.24 -5.66
N PHE A 120 2.31 -30.58 -6.94
CA PHE A 120 1.64 -29.73 -7.93
C PHE A 120 0.15 -29.52 -7.65
N HIS A 121 -0.54 -30.46 -7.03
CA HIS A 121 -1.94 -30.29 -6.61
C HIS A 121 -2.05 -29.19 -5.53
N GLY A 122 -1.14 -29.21 -4.55
CA GLY A 122 -1.06 -28.16 -3.52
C GLY A 122 -0.71 -26.80 -4.10
N VAL A 123 0.23 -26.74 -5.05
CA VAL A 123 0.59 -25.51 -5.78
C VAL A 123 -0.62 -24.91 -6.49
N THR A 124 -1.38 -25.74 -7.23
CA THR A 124 -2.58 -25.27 -7.94
C THR A 124 -3.65 -24.75 -6.98
N ALA A 125 -3.89 -25.45 -5.87
CA ALA A 125 -4.86 -25.02 -4.87
C ALA A 125 -4.50 -23.67 -4.25
N VAL A 126 -3.23 -23.48 -3.85
CA VAL A 126 -2.75 -22.21 -3.29
C VAL A 126 -2.80 -21.09 -4.33
N ASN A 127 -2.40 -21.36 -5.58
CA ASN A 127 -2.45 -20.36 -6.65
C ASN A 127 -3.90 -19.92 -6.94
N THR A 128 -4.84 -20.85 -6.95
CA THR A 128 -6.27 -20.54 -7.12
C THR A 128 -6.80 -19.70 -5.96
N ALA A 129 -6.37 -20.00 -4.73
CA ALA A 129 -6.74 -19.19 -3.57
C ALA A 129 -6.17 -17.76 -3.65
N ILE A 130 -4.92 -17.59 -4.06
CA ILE A 130 -4.29 -16.28 -4.26
C ILE A 130 -5.03 -15.48 -5.33
N LEU A 131 -5.32 -16.10 -6.48
CA LEU A 131 -6.10 -15.47 -7.56
C LEU A 131 -7.50 -15.08 -7.09
N GLY A 132 -8.17 -15.94 -6.32
CA GLY A 132 -9.48 -15.63 -5.74
C GLY A 132 -9.46 -14.40 -4.83
N ILE A 133 -8.45 -14.28 -3.96
CA ILE A 133 -8.29 -13.13 -3.09
C ILE A 133 -8.01 -11.84 -3.89
N ILE A 134 -7.17 -11.93 -4.92
CA ILE A 134 -6.86 -10.78 -5.79
C ILE A 134 -8.14 -10.31 -6.49
N VAL A 135 -8.89 -11.21 -7.11
CA VAL A 135 -10.15 -10.87 -7.80
C VAL A 135 -11.18 -10.26 -6.85
N ILE A 136 -11.34 -10.83 -5.65
CA ILE A 136 -12.24 -10.26 -4.63
C ILE A 136 -11.79 -8.85 -4.23
N GLY A 137 -10.49 -8.64 -4.02
CA GLY A 137 -9.94 -7.33 -3.66
C GLY A 137 -10.03 -6.29 -4.78
N GLU A 138 -10.15 -6.71 -6.04
CA GLU A 138 -10.28 -5.82 -7.20
C GLU A 138 -11.76 -5.43 -7.49
N VAL A 139 -12.71 -6.25 -7.06
CA VAL A 139 -14.15 -6.02 -7.27
C VAL A 139 -14.77 -5.16 -6.15
N VAL A 140 -14.14 -5.10 -4.98
CA VAL A 140 -14.60 -4.30 -3.83
C VAL A 140 -14.08 -2.86 -3.90
#